data_0928b1ee57b50ae30296f4009bc3690f
#
_entry.id   0928b1ee57b50ae30296f4009bc3690f
#
_cell.length_a   1.000
_cell.length_b   1.000
_cell.length_c   1.000
_cell.angle_alpha   90.00
_cell.angle_beta   90.00
_cell.angle_gamma   90.00
#
_symmetry.space_group_name_H-M   'P 1'
#
loop_
_entity.id
_entity.type
_entity.pdbx_description
1 polymer ?
#
loop_
_entity_poly.entity_id
_entity_poly.type
_entity_poly.pdbx_seq_one_letter_code
_entity_poly.pdbx_strand_id
1 'polypeptide(L)'
;MVDGFATITQKRMTGGFRIDGISGKNLHVDPGPGALIRSYQFGLNPLKLDGILISHSHTDHYGDGEVMIEALTRGMTRNRGVVIGSKSVIQGYKHWGPCISSYHLGKSKVMTMEPHNVTKLDKISIKATPTIHGDPTTLGFQFQHKDITISYTSDTEYFEKLSKSHQGADILIASVIRPHNEHIPGHMCSDDFALLVEEVSPRLGIMTHLGMKMILNDPEGEAQRIKKQTGIPVLAARDGMKINLDEIMSNQQSLDDY
;
A
#
# COMPACT_ATOMS: atom_id res chain seq x y z
N MET A 1 -6.07 -5.54 -0.20
CA MET A 1 -6.06 -5.17 -1.63
C MET A 1 -5.93 -6.44 -2.46
N VAL A 2 -6.48 -6.50 -3.65
CA VAL A 2 -6.42 -7.65 -4.57
C VAL A 2 -6.24 -7.14 -5.99
N ASP A 3 -5.69 -7.99 -6.89
CA ASP A 3 -5.43 -7.63 -8.27
C ASP A 3 -6.72 -7.40 -9.10
N GLY A 4 -6.58 -6.88 -10.33
CA GLY A 4 -7.69 -6.48 -11.18
C GLY A 4 -8.78 -7.54 -11.37
N PHE A 5 -8.44 -8.83 -11.59
CA PHE A 5 -9.45 -9.88 -11.75
C PHE A 5 -10.05 -10.31 -10.41
N ALA A 6 -9.28 -10.36 -9.34
CA ALA A 6 -9.79 -10.61 -8.00
C ALA A 6 -10.69 -9.48 -7.52
N THR A 7 -10.42 -8.23 -7.92
CA THR A 7 -11.28 -7.07 -7.73
C THR A 7 -12.67 -7.29 -8.30
N ILE A 8 -12.77 -7.79 -9.53
CA ILE A 8 -14.06 -8.02 -10.21
C ILE A 8 -14.85 -9.15 -9.54
N THR A 9 -14.18 -10.20 -9.07
CA THR A 9 -14.86 -11.34 -8.42
C THR A 9 -15.35 -11.06 -7.01
N GLN A 10 -14.85 -10.02 -6.35
CA GLN A 10 -15.16 -9.63 -4.98
C GLN A 10 -14.99 -10.76 -3.94
N LYS A 11 -14.15 -11.76 -4.21
CA LYS A 11 -13.77 -12.79 -3.23
C LYS A 11 -12.92 -12.22 -2.10
N ARG A 12 -12.17 -11.18 -2.39
CA ARG A 12 -11.48 -10.29 -1.45
C ARG A 12 -11.79 -8.85 -1.82
N MET A 13 -11.66 -7.97 -0.85
CA MET A 13 -12.00 -6.56 -1.01
C MET A 13 -10.84 -5.76 -1.58
N THR A 14 -11.16 -4.78 -2.40
CA THR A 14 -10.28 -3.70 -2.79
C THR A 14 -10.46 -2.50 -1.85
N GLY A 15 -9.66 -1.49 -1.95
CA GLY A 15 -9.82 -0.28 -1.16
C GLY A 15 -8.57 0.12 -0.41
N GLY A 16 -7.44 -0.53 -0.70
CA GLY A 16 -6.15 -0.16 -0.13
C GLY A 16 -6.02 -0.48 1.35
N PHE A 17 -5.20 0.30 2.02
CA PHE A 17 -5.00 0.19 3.46
C PHE A 17 -4.87 1.57 4.11
N ARG A 18 -4.96 1.59 5.45
CA ARG A 18 -4.81 2.80 6.23
C ARG A 18 -3.63 2.70 7.20
N ILE A 19 -3.02 3.85 7.43
CA ILE A 19 -2.07 4.05 8.53
C ILE A 19 -2.70 5.10 9.43
N ASP A 20 -3.23 4.68 10.58
CA ASP A 20 -3.93 5.56 11.49
C ASP A 20 -3.08 5.93 12.71
N GLY A 21 -3.14 7.18 13.14
CA GLY A 21 -2.50 7.68 14.34
C GLY A 21 -1.00 7.99 14.20
N ILE A 22 -0.38 7.72 13.05
CA ILE A 22 1.04 8.05 12.85
C ILE A 22 1.26 9.57 12.97
N SER A 23 2.02 10.00 13.98
CA SER A 23 2.12 11.43 14.31
C SER A 23 0.76 12.14 14.50
N GLY A 24 -0.28 11.43 14.94
CA GLY A 24 -1.64 11.93 15.04
C GLY A 24 -2.35 12.15 13.69
N LYS A 25 -1.82 11.61 12.60
CA LYS A 25 -2.38 11.69 11.24
C LYS A 25 -2.93 10.34 10.79
N ASN A 26 -3.96 10.39 9.95
CA ASN A 26 -4.59 9.24 9.33
C ASN A 26 -4.42 9.31 7.82
N LEU A 27 -3.76 8.31 7.26
CA LEU A 27 -3.44 8.21 5.83
C LEU A 27 -4.20 7.05 5.20
N HIS A 28 -4.67 7.22 3.99
CA HIS A 28 -5.21 6.14 3.16
C HIS A 28 -4.32 5.95 1.93
N VAL A 29 -3.88 4.72 1.70
CA VAL A 29 -3.03 4.35 0.57
C VAL A 29 -3.84 3.50 -0.38
N ASP A 30 -3.81 3.89 -1.66
CA ASP A 30 -4.45 3.21 -2.79
C ASP A 30 -5.95 2.92 -2.57
N PRO A 31 -6.80 3.98 -2.53
CA PRO A 31 -8.25 3.84 -2.37
C PRO A 31 -8.91 3.24 -3.62
N GLY A 32 -8.77 1.95 -3.83
CA GLY A 32 -9.45 1.19 -4.88
C GLY A 32 -10.96 1.09 -4.65
N PRO A 33 -11.70 0.44 -5.57
CA PRO A 33 -13.16 0.34 -5.54
C PRO A 33 -13.70 -0.16 -4.20
N GLY A 34 -14.62 0.58 -3.62
CA GLY A 34 -15.26 0.26 -2.34
C GLY A 34 -14.54 0.80 -1.10
N ALA A 35 -13.45 1.57 -1.23
CA ALA A 35 -12.69 2.12 -0.11
C ALA A 35 -13.55 2.90 0.88
N LEU A 36 -14.50 3.72 0.39
CA LEU A 36 -15.41 4.48 1.23
C LEU A 36 -16.32 3.56 2.06
N ILE A 37 -16.98 2.62 1.41
CA ILE A 37 -17.95 1.71 2.04
C ILE A 37 -17.24 0.80 3.04
N ARG A 38 -16.09 0.24 2.66
CA ARG A 38 -15.28 -0.65 3.51
C ARG A 38 -14.72 0.07 4.72
N SER A 39 -14.33 1.35 4.58
CA SER A 39 -13.93 2.15 5.73
C SER A 39 -15.01 2.15 6.81
N TYR A 40 -16.26 2.42 6.47
CA TYR A 40 -17.35 2.38 7.45
C TYR A 40 -17.64 0.97 7.98
N GLN A 41 -17.62 -0.05 7.13
CA GLN A 41 -17.84 -1.44 7.54
C GLN A 41 -16.82 -1.92 8.59
N PHE A 42 -15.56 -1.47 8.49
CA PHE A 42 -14.51 -1.82 9.46
C PHE A 42 -14.35 -0.82 10.60
N GLY A 43 -15.30 0.11 10.75
CA GLY A 43 -15.30 1.10 11.84
C GLY A 43 -14.27 2.21 11.68
N LEU A 44 -13.74 2.40 10.47
CA LEU A 44 -12.82 3.48 10.13
C LEU A 44 -13.64 4.68 9.65
N ASN A 45 -13.31 5.88 10.14
CA ASN A 45 -14.01 7.10 9.73
C ASN A 45 -13.21 7.84 8.65
N PRO A 46 -13.65 7.83 7.37
CA PRO A 46 -12.94 8.51 6.28
C PRO A 46 -12.93 10.04 6.44
N LEU A 47 -13.86 10.59 7.18
CA LEU A 47 -13.87 12.03 7.49
C LEU A 47 -12.71 12.47 8.40
N LYS A 48 -12.00 11.54 9.04
CA LYS A 48 -10.81 11.81 9.87
C LYS A 48 -9.50 11.72 9.10
N LEU A 49 -9.54 11.45 7.80
CA LEU A 49 -8.33 11.40 6.98
C LEU A 49 -7.61 12.75 6.96
N ASP A 50 -6.28 12.70 6.91
CA ASP A 50 -5.38 13.83 6.72
C ASP A 50 -4.65 13.75 5.38
N GLY A 51 -4.53 12.56 4.80
CA GLY A 51 -3.89 12.37 3.51
C GLY A 51 -4.38 11.13 2.76
N ILE A 52 -4.30 11.22 1.43
CA ILE A 52 -4.57 10.13 0.49
C ILE A 52 -3.35 9.99 -0.40
N LEU A 53 -2.85 8.77 -0.54
CA LEU A 53 -1.73 8.43 -1.42
C LEU A 53 -2.22 7.45 -2.49
N ILE A 54 -1.84 7.68 -3.75
CA ILE A 54 -2.23 6.81 -4.87
C ILE A 54 -0.97 6.49 -5.66
N SER A 55 -0.62 5.22 -5.68
CA SER A 55 0.64 4.72 -6.23
C SER A 55 0.69 4.78 -7.75
N HIS A 56 -0.40 4.43 -8.44
CA HIS A 56 -0.47 4.39 -9.90
C HIS A 56 -1.91 4.38 -10.43
N SER A 57 -2.04 4.35 -11.76
CA SER A 57 -3.29 4.57 -12.49
C SER A 57 -4.10 3.32 -12.83
N HIS A 58 -3.86 2.17 -12.16
CA HIS A 58 -4.77 1.04 -12.26
C HIS A 58 -5.99 1.23 -11.37
N THR A 59 -7.16 0.88 -11.88
CA THR A 59 -8.47 1.17 -11.25
C THR A 59 -8.60 0.58 -9.85
N ASP A 60 -8.00 -0.56 -9.57
CA ASP A 60 -8.00 -1.21 -8.26
C ASP A 60 -7.18 -0.45 -7.21
N HIS A 61 -6.41 0.57 -7.59
CA HIS A 61 -5.66 1.45 -6.70
C HIS A 61 -6.27 2.84 -6.53
N TYR A 62 -7.02 3.36 -7.52
CA TYR A 62 -7.58 4.71 -7.43
C TYR A 62 -9.11 4.80 -7.51
N GLY A 63 -9.83 3.69 -7.76
CA GLY A 63 -11.24 3.71 -8.14
C GLY A 63 -12.18 4.50 -7.23
N ASP A 64 -11.92 4.55 -5.91
CA ASP A 64 -12.63 5.42 -4.97
C ASP A 64 -11.85 6.71 -4.63
N GLY A 65 -10.78 7.03 -5.37
CA GLY A 65 -9.90 8.17 -5.07
C GLY A 65 -10.68 9.47 -4.90
N GLU A 66 -11.55 9.80 -5.85
CA GLU A 66 -12.33 11.06 -5.81
C GLU A 66 -13.32 11.11 -4.65
N VAL A 67 -14.08 10.05 -4.40
CA VAL A 67 -15.04 10.04 -3.28
C VAL A 67 -14.33 10.03 -1.92
N MET A 68 -13.12 9.47 -1.83
CA MET A 68 -12.30 9.56 -0.62
C MET A 68 -11.72 10.98 -0.43
N ILE A 69 -11.42 11.69 -1.51
CA ILE A 69 -11.06 13.12 -1.45
C ILE A 69 -12.27 13.97 -1.00
N GLU A 70 -13.49 13.64 -1.45
CA GLU A 70 -14.69 14.29 -0.92
C GLU A 70 -14.84 14.05 0.59
N ALA A 71 -14.61 12.83 1.07
CA ALA A 71 -14.63 12.55 2.49
C ALA A 71 -13.54 13.36 3.24
N LEU A 72 -12.31 13.38 2.72
CA LEU A 72 -11.20 14.18 3.24
C LEU A 72 -11.56 15.66 3.34
N THR A 73 -12.19 16.24 2.32
CA THR A 73 -12.49 17.67 2.18
C THR A 73 -13.90 18.05 2.66
N ARG A 74 -14.63 17.11 3.28
CA ARG A 74 -16.00 17.31 3.77
C ARG A 74 -16.98 17.68 2.65
N GLY A 75 -17.04 16.87 1.60
CA GLY A 75 -17.87 17.12 0.43
C GLY A 75 -17.42 18.36 -0.36
N MET A 76 -16.13 18.52 -0.55
CA MET A 76 -15.50 19.65 -1.26
C MET A 76 -15.78 21.03 -0.63
N THR A 77 -16.22 21.09 0.62
CA THR A 77 -16.52 22.34 1.32
C THR A 77 -15.36 22.92 2.11
N ARG A 78 -14.30 22.14 2.38
CA ARG A 78 -13.15 22.53 3.19
C ARG A 78 -11.84 22.37 2.43
N ASN A 79 -11.00 23.40 2.48
CA ASN A 79 -9.60 23.28 2.04
C ASN A 79 -8.81 22.55 3.11
N ARG A 80 -8.50 21.27 2.91
CA ARG A 80 -7.74 20.47 3.88
C ARG A 80 -7.14 19.20 3.26
N GLY A 81 -6.17 18.66 4.02
CA GLY A 81 -5.52 17.40 3.70
C GLY A 81 -4.52 17.49 2.55
N VAL A 82 -3.91 16.39 2.25
CA VAL A 82 -2.95 16.23 1.16
C VAL A 82 -3.36 15.07 0.27
N VAL A 83 -3.21 15.25 -1.05
CA VAL A 83 -3.30 14.18 -2.05
C VAL A 83 -1.93 14.03 -2.68
N ILE A 84 -1.33 12.86 -2.52
CA ILE A 84 -0.03 12.50 -3.07
C ILE A 84 -0.25 11.42 -4.12
N GLY A 85 0.34 11.56 -5.29
CA GLY A 85 0.22 10.52 -6.31
C GLY A 85 1.38 10.51 -7.28
N SER A 86 1.45 9.42 -8.05
CA SER A 86 2.35 9.31 -9.18
C SER A 86 1.96 10.28 -10.30
N LYS A 87 2.84 10.45 -11.27
CA LYS A 87 2.61 11.35 -12.41
C LYS A 87 1.36 10.95 -13.21
N SER A 88 1.17 9.67 -13.48
CA SER A 88 -0.01 9.17 -14.20
C SER A 88 -1.32 9.50 -13.48
N VAL A 89 -1.34 9.39 -12.14
CA VAL A 89 -2.53 9.66 -11.32
C VAL A 89 -2.92 11.14 -11.33
N ILE A 90 -1.95 12.02 -11.14
CA ILE A 90 -2.22 13.48 -10.91
C ILE A 90 -2.21 14.27 -12.22
N GLN A 91 -1.27 14.01 -13.12
CA GLN A 91 -1.03 14.82 -14.31
C GLN A 91 -1.35 14.11 -15.62
N GLY A 92 -1.40 12.78 -15.57
CA GLY A 92 -1.39 11.93 -16.73
C GLY A 92 0.02 11.68 -17.27
N TYR A 93 0.23 10.53 -17.89
CA TYR A 93 1.48 10.16 -18.55
C TYR A 93 1.20 9.26 -19.74
N LYS A 94 1.46 9.71 -20.98
CA LYS A 94 1.12 9.00 -22.23
C LYS A 94 -0.39 8.69 -22.27
N HIS A 95 -0.76 7.41 -22.25
CA HIS A 95 -2.15 6.92 -22.22
C HIS A 95 -2.65 6.59 -20.80
N TRP A 96 -1.83 6.83 -19.76
CA TRP A 96 -2.19 6.63 -18.36
C TRP A 96 -2.72 7.91 -17.74
N GLY A 97 -3.91 7.87 -17.15
CA GLY A 97 -4.51 9.00 -16.42
C GLY A 97 -4.75 10.29 -17.24
N PRO A 98 -4.91 11.47 -16.59
CA PRO A 98 -5.01 11.61 -15.13
C PRO A 98 -6.22 10.87 -14.56
N CYS A 99 -6.10 10.38 -13.32
CA CYS A 99 -7.12 9.56 -12.66
C CYS A 99 -8.05 10.38 -11.76
N ILE A 100 -7.56 11.52 -11.27
CA ILE A 100 -8.28 12.41 -10.36
C ILE A 100 -8.52 13.73 -11.07
N SER A 101 -9.76 14.17 -11.13
CA SER A 101 -10.13 15.42 -11.78
C SER A 101 -9.56 16.63 -11.03
N SER A 102 -9.30 17.71 -11.78
CA SER A 102 -8.87 18.98 -11.19
C SER A 102 -9.86 19.54 -10.18
N TYR A 103 -11.15 19.25 -10.33
CA TYR A 103 -12.19 19.60 -9.37
C TYR A 103 -11.89 19.01 -8.00
N HIS A 104 -11.65 17.68 -7.92
CA HIS A 104 -11.38 17.00 -6.64
C HIS A 104 -10.02 17.38 -6.06
N LEU A 105 -9.02 17.65 -6.90
CA LEU A 105 -7.72 18.12 -6.43
C LEU A 105 -7.76 19.54 -5.86
N GLY A 106 -8.72 20.37 -6.27
CA GLY A 106 -8.76 21.80 -5.96
C GLY A 106 -8.97 22.19 -4.49
N LYS A 107 -9.27 21.24 -3.60
CA LYS A 107 -9.51 21.49 -2.15
C LYS A 107 -8.46 20.89 -1.23
N SER A 108 -7.43 20.27 -1.78
CA SER A 108 -6.35 19.64 -1.01
C SER A 108 -4.98 20.17 -1.49
N LYS A 109 -3.96 20.04 -0.66
CA LYS A 109 -2.59 20.21 -1.12
C LYS A 109 -2.24 19.01 -1.99
N VAL A 110 -1.89 19.26 -3.26
CA VAL A 110 -1.57 18.20 -4.23
C VAL A 110 -0.06 18.10 -4.40
N MET A 111 0.43 16.87 -4.44
CA MET A 111 1.85 16.58 -4.63
C MET A 111 2.02 15.42 -5.61
N THR A 112 2.62 15.70 -6.76
CA THR A 112 3.10 14.66 -7.67
C THR A 112 4.48 14.23 -7.24
N MET A 113 4.71 12.93 -7.11
CA MET A 113 6.02 12.38 -6.75
C MET A 113 6.61 11.55 -7.90
N GLU A 114 7.93 11.49 -7.90
CA GLU A 114 8.74 10.62 -8.76
C GLU A 114 9.65 9.76 -7.86
N PRO A 115 10.22 8.66 -8.37
CA PRO A 115 11.12 7.81 -7.57
C PRO A 115 12.20 8.63 -6.87
N HIS A 116 12.47 8.29 -5.62
CA HIS A 116 13.43 8.94 -4.70
C HIS A 116 13.00 10.32 -4.17
N ASN A 117 11.89 10.90 -4.64
CA ASN A 117 11.39 12.12 -4.02
C ASN A 117 11.05 11.87 -2.56
N VAL A 118 11.30 12.87 -1.73
CA VAL A 118 10.96 12.87 -0.30
C VAL A 118 10.11 14.10 -0.01
N THR A 119 9.01 13.89 0.70
CA THR A 119 8.16 14.98 1.19
C THR A 119 7.87 14.79 2.67
N LYS A 120 7.25 15.78 3.30
CA LYS A 120 6.83 15.73 4.70
C LYS A 120 5.35 16.07 4.84
N LEU A 121 4.68 15.26 5.64
CA LEU A 121 3.37 15.57 6.17
C LEU A 121 3.52 15.70 7.70
N ASP A 122 3.60 16.93 8.19
CA ASP A 122 3.96 17.23 9.57
C ASP A 122 5.31 16.57 9.96
N LYS A 123 5.32 15.65 10.91
CA LYS A 123 6.51 14.91 11.37
C LYS A 123 6.72 13.57 10.64
N ILE A 124 5.90 13.26 9.65
CA ILE A 124 6.03 12.05 8.84
C ILE A 124 6.86 12.37 7.61
N SER A 125 7.98 11.69 7.42
CA SER A 125 8.72 11.70 6.15
C SER A 125 8.11 10.65 5.23
N ILE A 126 7.78 11.03 3.99
CA ILE A 126 7.22 10.14 2.97
C ILE A 126 8.19 10.15 1.79
N LYS A 127 8.76 9.00 1.49
CA LYS A 127 9.68 8.79 0.36
C LYS A 127 9.01 7.92 -0.69
N ALA A 128 9.06 8.33 -1.95
CA ALA A 128 8.66 7.50 -3.08
C ALA A 128 9.77 6.51 -3.45
N THR A 129 9.43 5.24 -3.64
CA THR A 129 10.37 4.19 -4.07
C THR A 129 10.09 3.77 -5.52
N PRO A 130 11.14 3.37 -6.27
CA PRO A 130 10.99 2.91 -7.64
C PRO A 130 10.30 1.56 -7.73
N THR A 131 9.64 1.31 -8.85
CA THR A 131 8.98 0.06 -9.20
C THR A 131 9.26 -0.31 -10.65
N ILE A 132 9.01 -1.58 -11.02
CA ILE A 132 8.92 -2.04 -12.41
C ILE A 132 7.53 -2.62 -12.60
N HIS A 133 6.66 -1.86 -13.29
CA HIS A 133 5.25 -2.21 -13.46
C HIS A 133 4.69 -1.70 -14.79
N GLY A 134 3.46 -2.10 -15.13
CA GLY A 134 2.79 -1.72 -16.38
C GLY A 134 2.64 -0.21 -16.56
N ASP A 135 2.16 0.51 -15.53
CA ASP A 135 2.25 1.98 -15.48
C ASP A 135 3.69 2.37 -15.10
N PRO A 136 4.48 2.97 -16.01
CA PRO A 136 5.89 3.26 -15.74
C PRO A 136 6.12 4.38 -14.72
N THR A 137 5.06 5.00 -14.22
CA THR A 137 5.13 6.02 -13.17
C THR A 137 4.70 5.50 -11.80
N THR A 138 4.45 4.20 -11.67
CA THR A 138 4.09 3.55 -10.40
C THR A 138 5.13 3.83 -9.33
N LEU A 139 4.68 4.03 -8.11
CA LEU A 139 5.51 4.33 -6.95
C LEU A 139 5.16 3.42 -5.78
N GLY A 140 6.17 2.90 -5.11
CA GLY A 140 6.02 2.48 -3.73
C GLY A 140 6.21 3.67 -2.79
N PHE A 141 5.94 3.46 -1.50
CA PHE A 141 6.06 4.52 -0.48
C PHE A 141 6.74 4.00 0.78
N GLN A 142 7.60 4.82 1.37
CA GLN A 142 8.16 4.57 2.68
C GLN A 142 7.76 5.72 3.61
N PHE A 143 7.16 5.37 4.74
CA PHE A 143 6.67 6.30 5.77
C PHE A 143 7.58 6.18 6.99
N GLN A 144 8.25 7.26 7.37
CA GLN A 144 9.11 7.30 8.55
C GLN A 144 8.59 8.32 9.56
N HIS A 145 8.41 7.88 10.79
CA HIS A 145 8.11 8.74 11.92
C HIS A 145 8.83 8.24 13.18
N LYS A 146 9.71 9.07 13.77
CA LYS A 146 10.61 8.65 14.85
C LYS A 146 11.40 7.41 14.46
N ASP A 147 11.30 6.35 15.26
CA ASP A 147 12.03 5.08 15.08
C ASP A 147 11.22 4.03 14.32
N ILE A 148 10.06 4.40 13.74
CA ILE A 148 9.20 3.47 12.98
C ILE A 148 9.28 3.82 11.49
N THR A 149 9.54 2.81 10.69
CA THR A 149 9.51 2.88 9.22
C THR A 149 8.57 1.82 8.67
N ILE A 150 7.49 2.27 8.02
CA ILE A 150 6.57 1.41 7.27
C ILE A 150 6.89 1.57 5.79
N SER A 151 7.10 0.48 5.08
CA SER A 151 7.41 0.50 3.66
C SER A 151 6.40 -0.31 2.86
N TYR A 152 5.91 0.27 1.76
CA TYR A 152 4.96 -0.34 0.84
C TYR A 152 5.56 -0.39 -0.56
N THR A 153 5.63 -1.57 -1.16
CA THR A 153 6.23 -1.73 -2.49
C THR A 153 5.35 -1.19 -3.60
N SER A 154 4.02 -1.16 -3.41
CA SER A 154 3.05 -1.10 -4.50
C SER A 154 3.23 -2.28 -5.47
N ASP A 155 2.66 -2.19 -6.66
CA ASP A 155 2.80 -3.22 -7.68
C ASP A 155 4.16 -3.08 -8.36
N THR A 156 4.91 -4.16 -8.35
CA THR A 156 6.23 -4.25 -8.97
C THR A 156 6.65 -5.70 -9.14
N GLU A 157 7.42 -6.01 -10.17
CA GLU A 157 8.24 -7.22 -10.13
C GLU A 157 9.45 -7.03 -9.22
N TYR A 158 10.07 -8.13 -8.82
CA TYR A 158 11.34 -8.08 -8.10
C TYR A 158 12.47 -7.66 -9.05
N PHE A 159 13.35 -6.77 -8.59
CA PHE A 159 14.56 -6.34 -9.30
C PHE A 159 15.70 -6.07 -8.30
N GLU A 160 16.93 -6.20 -8.74
CA GLU A 160 18.16 -6.17 -7.91
C GLU A 160 18.24 -5.01 -6.89
N LYS A 161 17.66 -3.84 -7.22
CA LYS A 161 17.74 -2.65 -6.35
C LYS A 161 16.49 -2.44 -5.49
N LEU A 162 15.49 -3.33 -5.58
CA LEU A 162 14.23 -3.17 -4.87
C LEU A 162 14.46 -3.15 -3.36
N SER A 163 15.22 -4.12 -2.84
CA SER A 163 15.51 -4.22 -1.41
C SER A 163 16.20 -2.97 -0.85
N LYS A 164 17.14 -2.39 -1.60
CA LYS A 164 17.83 -1.15 -1.20
C LYS A 164 16.87 0.04 -1.00
N SER A 165 15.78 0.05 -1.78
CA SER A 165 14.76 1.11 -1.69
C SER A 165 13.88 0.99 -0.46
N HIS A 166 13.85 -0.21 0.15
CA HIS A 166 13.03 -0.55 1.33
C HIS A 166 13.86 -0.84 2.58
N GLN A 167 15.19 -0.66 2.53
CA GLN A 167 16.07 -0.85 3.68
C GLN A 167 15.63 -0.02 4.89
N GLY A 168 15.78 -0.62 6.09
CA GLY A 168 15.40 -0.02 7.35
C GLY A 168 13.89 -0.02 7.62
N ALA A 169 13.09 -0.74 6.82
CA ALA A 169 11.67 -0.93 7.12
C ALA A 169 11.50 -1.85 8.33
N ASP A 170 10.75 -1.39 9.34
CA ASP A 170 10.27 -2.24 10.43
C ASP A 170 9.09 -3.10 9.96
N ILE A 171 8.22 -2.53 9.11
CA ILE A 171 7.10 -3.22 8.49
C ILE A 171 7.23 -3.08 6.98
N LEU A 172 7.25 -4.22 6.29
CA LEU A 172 7.29 -4.31 4.83
C LEU A 172 5.98 -4.85 4.31
N ILE A 173 5.19 -3.99 3.67
CA ILE A 173 3.94 -4.35 2.99
C ILE A 173 4.24 -4.50 1.51
N ALA A 174 3.94 -5.66 0.93
CA ALA A 174 4.25 -5.93 -0.47
C ALA A 174 3.05 -6.47 -1.24
N SER A 175 2.90 -6.02 -2.49
CA SER A 175 1.97 -6.59 -3.45
C SER A 175 2.50 -7.93 -3.96
N VAL A 176 1.84 -9.05 -3.56
CA VAL A 176 2.26 -10.43 -3.86
C VAL A 176 1.12 -11.16 -4.56
N ILE A 177 1.10 -11.08 -5.88
CA ILE A 177 -0.08 -11.51 -6.66
C ILE A 177 -0.16 -13.03 -6.86
N ARG A 178 1.00 -13.74 -6.85
CA ARG A 178 1.10 -15.16 -7.19
C ARG A 178 1.74 -15.99 -6.08
N PRO A 179 1.34 -17.27 -5.95
CA PRO A 179 2.04 -18.22 -5.09
C PRO A 179 3.46 -18.52 -5.64
N HIS A 180 4.21 -19.35 -4.92
CA HIS A 180 5.56 -19.76 -5.33
C HIS A 180 5.59 -20.42 -6.73
N ASN A 181 6.73 -20.27 -7.42
CA ASN A 181 6.96 -20.78 -8.77
C ASN A 181 6.02 -20.23 -9.87
N GLU A 182 5.29 -19.14 -9.61
CA GLU A 182 4.38 -18.55 -10.60
C GLU A 182 4.74 -17.10 -10.91
N HIS A 183 5.91 -16.87 -11.50
CA HIS A 183 6.35 -15.52 -11.89
C HIS A 183 5.50 -14.96 -13.04
N ILE A 184 5.18 -13.68 -12.96
CA ILE A 184 4.57 -12.90 -14.04
C ILE A 184 5.22 -11.50 -14.14
N PRO A 185 5.35 -10.94 -15.36
CA PRO A 185 5.95 -9.60 -15.50
C PRO A 185 5.19 -8.52 -14.73
N GLY A 186 5.93 -7.60 -14.14
CA GLY A 186 5.38 -6.44 -13.45
C GLY A 186 4.82 -6.71 -12.05
N HIS A 187 4.91 -7.95 -11.54
CA HIS A 187 4.41 -8.33 -10.21
C HIS A 187 5.31 -9.35 -9.52
N MET A 188 5.27 -9.37 -8.20
CA MET A 188 5.96 -10.38 -7.38
C MET A 188 5.11 -11.63 -7.18
N CYS A 189 5.77 -12.78 -7.14
CA CYS A 189 5.28 -14.00 -6.51
C CYS A 189 5.80 -14.11 -5.07
N SER A 190 5.38 -15.14 -4.34
CA SER A 190 5.80 -15.32 -2.95
C SER A 190 7.28 -15.70 -2.79
N ASP A 191 7.96 -16.22 -3.84
CA ASP A 191 9.40 -16.44 -3.82
C ASP A 191 10.16 -15.11 -3.90
N ASP A 192 9.71 -14.19 -4.77
CA ASP A 192 10.27 -12.84 -4.87
C ASP A 192 10.13 -12.08 -3.54
N PHE A 193 8.97 -12.25 -2.90
CA PHE A 193 8.75 -11.63 -1.59
C PHE A 193 9.62 -12.27 -0.49
N ALA A 194 9.86 -13.57 -0.53
CA ALA A 194 10.78 -14.23 0.40
C ALA A 194 12.20 -13.65 0.29
N LEU A 195 12.70 -13.47 -0.94
CA LEU A 195 14.00 -12.82 -1.18
C LEU A 195 14.00 -11.37 -0.64
N LEU A 196 12.94 -10.61 -0.93
CA LEU A 196 12.84 -9.23 -0.47
C LEU A 196 12.81 -9.13 1.06
N VAL A 197 12.07 -10.01 1.74
CA VAL A 197 12.01 -10.09 3.21
C VAL A 197 13.38 -10.44 3.78
N GLU A 198 14.09 -11.40 3.20
CA GLU A 198 15.43 -11.80 3.64
C GLU A 198 16.43 -10.64 3.53
N GLU A 199 16.42 -9.91 2.40
CA GLU A 199 17.35 -8.80 2.16
C GLU A 199 17.02 -7.54 2.98
N VAL A 200 15.75 -7.21 3.18
CA VAL A 200 15.31 -6.03 3.96
C VAL A 200 15.35 -6.30 5.47
N SER A 201 15.11 -7.55 5.88
CA SER A 201 15.03 -8.02 7.27
C SER A 201 14.09 -7.18 8.14
N PRO A 202 12.80 -7.00 7.75
CA PRO A 202 11.84 -6.25 8.54
C PRO A 202 11.45 -7.02 9.80
N ARG A 203 10.88 -6.35 10.80
CA ARG A 203 10.25 -7.01 11.97
C ARG A 203 9.00 -7.80 11.56
N LEU A 204 8.28 -7.31 10.53
CA LEU A 204 7.09 -7.95 10.00
C LEU A 204 6.98 -7.73 8.48
N GLY A 205 6.84 -8.81 7.73
CA GLY A 205 6.43 -8.81 6.33
C GLY A 205 4.91 -9.00 6.17
N ILE A 206 4.29 -8.26 5.27
CA ILE A 206 2.84 -8.38 5.00
C ILE A 206 2.62 -8.54 3.49
N MET A 207 2.06 -9.68 3.10
CA MET A 207 1.60 -9.91 1.73
C MET A 207 0.22 -9.30 1.55
N THR A 208 0.06 -8.43 0.59
CA THR A 208 -1.23 -7.85 0.16
C THR A 208 -1.37 -7.97 -1.36
N HIS A 209 -2.42 -7.41 -1.95
CA HIS A 209 -2.66 -7.44 -3.40
C HIS A 209 -2.69 -8.88 -3.97
N LEU A 210 -3.37 -9.77 -3.24
CA LEU A 210 -3.38 -11.19 -3.54
C LEU A 210 -4.21 -11.48 -4.80
N GLY A 211 -3.60 -12.13 -5.80
CA GLY A 211 -4.30 -12.55 -7.00
C GLY A 211 -5.17 -13.79 -6.78
N MET A 212 -6.06 -14.09 -7.74
CA MET A 212 -7.01 -15.21 -7.62
C MET A 212 -6.32 -16.54 -7.36
N LYS A 213 -5.18 -16.82 -7.99
CA LYS A 213 -4.45 -18.07 -7.75
C LYS A 213 -3.92 -18.15 -6.31
N MET A 214 -3.41 -17.03 -5.78
CA MET A 214 -3.00 -16.93 -4.39
C MET A 214 -4.19 -17.13 -3.44
N ILE A 215 -5.32 -16.45 -3.69
CA ILE A 215 -6.54 -16.51 -2.87
C ILE A 215 -7.15 -17.91 -2.84
N LEU A 216 -7.13 -18.64 -3.96
CA LEU A 216 -7.71 -19.97 -4.09
C LEU A 216 -6.78 -21.07 -3.60
N ASN A 217 -5.51 -20.79 -3.43
CA ASN A 217 -4.52 -21.73 -2.90
C ASN A 217 -4.52 -21.71 -1.36
N ASP A 218 -3.51 -21.16 -0.78
CA ASP A 218 -3.36 -21.02 0.68
C ASP A 218 -2.44 -19.83 0.98
N PRO A 219 -2.99 -18.59 1.04
CA PRO A 219 -2.17 -17.41 1.32
C PRO A 219 -1.46 -17.48 2.67
N GLU A 220 -2.11 -18.08 3.67
CA GLU A 220 -1.55 -18.27 5.01
C GLU A 220 -0.42 -19.30 5.00
N GLY A 221 -0.57 -20.38 4.26
CA GLY A 221 0.50 -21.38 4.06
C GLY A 221 1.70 -20.80 3.35
N GLU A 222 1.51 -19.92 2.34
CA GLU A 222 2.60 -19.19 1.70
C GLU A 222 3.32 -18.26 2.68
N ALA A 223 2.59 -17.54 3.53
CA ALA A 223 3.18 -16.70 4.58
C ALA A 223 4.01 -17.53 5.59
N GLN A 224 3.50 -18.69 6.02
CA GLN A 224 4.21 -19.61 6.92
C GLN A 224 5.44 -20.23 6.24
N ARG A 225 5.37 -20.53 4.94
CA ARG A 225 6.53 -21.01 4.17
C ARG A 225 7.64 -19.96 4.18
N ILE A 226 7.32 -18.70 3.91
CA ILE A 226 8.29 -17.59 3.91
C ILE A 226 8.86 -17.39 5.32
N LYS A 227 8.02 -17.38 6.37
CA LYS A 227 8.46 -17.30 7.78
C LYS A 227 9.45 -18.41 8.10
N LYS A 228 9.16 -19.66 7.70
CA LYS A 228 10.06 -20.81 7.92
C LYS A 228 11.38 -20.69 7.18
N GLN A 229 11.37 -20.15 5.97
CA GLN A 229 12.55 -19.96 5.14
C GLN A 229 13.47 -18.85 5.69
N THR A 230 12.90 -17.70 6.07
CA THR A 230 13.64 -16.47 6.40
C THR A 230 13.84 -16.26 7.89
N GLY A 231 13.06 -16.94 8.75
CA GLY A 231 12.99 -16.68 10.18
C GLY A 231 12.25 -15.40 10.56
N ILE A 232 11.73 -14.64 9.58
CA ILE A 232 11.07 -13.36 9.78
C ILE A 232 9.55 -13.57 9.77
N PRO A 233 8.79 -13.00 10.73
CA PRO A 233 7.33 -13.06 10.74
C PRO A 233 6.73 -12.52 9.45
N VAL A 234 5.83 -13.28 8.83
CA VAL A 234 5.11 -12.90 7.62
C VAL A 234 3.63 -13.19 7.79
N LEU A 235 2.77 -12.27 7.37
CA LEU A 235 1.32 -12.40 7.37
C LEU A 235 0.76 -12.26 5.96
N ALA A 236 -0.27 -13.04 5.64
CA ALA A 236 -1.14 -12.78 4.50
C ALA A 236 -2.26 -11.82 4.95
N ALA A 237 -2.35 -10.65 4.33
CA ALA A 237 -3.36 -9.66 4.70
C ALA A 237 -4.77 -10.20 4.45
N ARG A 238 -5.68 -9.93 5.40
CA ARG A 238 -7.11 -10.22 5.30
C ARG A 238 -7.91 -8.92 5.31
N ASP A 239 -9.09 -8.96 4.71
CA ASP A 239 -9.99 -7.81 4.70
C ASP A 239 -10.38 -7.42 6.13
N GLY A 240 -10.19 -6.15 6.48
CA GLY A 240 -10.45 -5.64 7.82
C GLY A 240 -9.40 -6.00 8.88
N MET A 241 -8.29 -6.67 8.52
CA MET A 241 -7.18 -6.93 9.44
C MET A 241 -6.66 -5.61 10.03
N LYS A 242 -6.39 -5.62 11.33
CA LYS A 242 -5.79 -4.51 12.07
C LYS A 242 -4.49 -4.97 12.68
N ILE A 243 -3.46 -4.15 12.56
CA ILE A 243 -2.13 -4.43 13.09
C ILE A 243 -1.77 -3.27 14.01
N ASN A 244 -1.44 -3.59 15.26
CA ASN A 244 -1.01 -2.61 16.25
C ASN A 244 0.51 -2.43 16.16
N LEU A 245 0.96 -1.23 15.78
CA LEU A 245 2.38 -0.93 15.62
C LEU A 245 3.13 -0.98 16.96
N ASP A 246 2.51 -0.57 18.06
CA ASP A 246 3.15 -0.56 19.38
C ASP A 246 3.47 -2.00 19.84
N GLU A 247 2.60 -2.96 19.54
CA GLU A 247 2.84 -4.38 19.83
C GLU A 247 4.03 -4.92 19.03
N ILE A 248 4.11 -4.60 17.74
CA ILE A 248 5.25 -5.02 16.89
C ILE A 248 6.56 -4.41 17.38
N MET A 249 6.54 -3.15 17.80
CA MET A 249 7.74 -2.45 18.27
C MET A 249 8.18 -2.90 19.68
N SER A 250 7.22 -3.30 20.55
CA SER A 250 7.52 -3.73 21.92
C SER A 250 7.88 -5.21 22.08
N ASN A 251 7.45 -6.06 21.15
CA ASN A 251 7.57 -7.51 21.26
C ASN A 251 8.39 -8.14 20.14
N GLN A 252 9.63 -8.55 20.47
CA GLN A 252 10.35 -9.54 19.67
C GLN A 252 9.82 -10.99 19.87
N GLN A 253 8.88 -11.22 20.77
CA GLN A 253 8.47 -12.57 21.24
C GLN A 253 6.99 -12.95 21.07
N SER A 254 6.08 -12.07 20.67
CA SER A 254 4.63 -12.38 20.69
C SER A 254 3.91 -12.38 19.33
N LEU A 255 4.63 -12.55 18.24
CA LEU A 255 4.01 -12.63 16.89
C LEU A 255 3.51 -14.05 16.54
N ASP A 256 3.50 -14.97 17.49
CA ASP A 256 3.00 -16.35 17.27
C ASP A 256 1.47 -16.48 17.41
N ASP A 257 0.77 -15.42 17.82
CA ASP A 257 -0.69 -15.40 18.08
C ASP A 257 -1.53 -14.78 16.94
N TYR A 258 -0.93 -14.52 15.76
CA TYR A 258 -1.63 -13.99 14.60
C TYR A 258 -1.83 -14.99 13.47
#